data_354ed93be456b30d322350e480022c5b
#
_entry.id   354ed93be456b30d322350e480022c5b
#
_cell.length_a   1.000
_cell.length_b   1.000
_cell.length_c   1.000
_cell.angle_alpha   90.00
_cell.angle_beta   90.00
_cell.angle_gamma   90.00
#
_symmetry.space_group_name_H-M   'P 1'
#
loop_
_entity.id
_entity.type
_entity.pdbx_description
1 polymer ?
#
loop_
_entity_poly.entity_id
_entity_poly.type
_entity_poly.pdbx_seq_one_letter_code
_entity_poly.pdbx_strand_id
1 'polypeptide(L)'
;MSATGMTFSSLKQSLKDYTEHGSSSDTAFLRQLPQIINNAERSLANVMKVQGYMEVLTNTMVAHDQAIPKPSGWRNTVTFSIGTGTSNASYKILRARSYELMRMIAPDPTAYDRPTWYSDYDYNHWFVAPTPDQAYPYQAIVYRLPDLLSDSNQTNYLTDLVPNFLLFECLTNMEPFLRNDARMPMWKEMRDDEFKAVDFQEVRKMADRAQTRTVV
;
A
#
# COMPACT_ATOMS: atom_id res chain seq x y z
N MET A 1 -0.26 11.72 -25.03
CA MET A 1 -1.73 11.70 -24.87
C MET A 1 -1.99 11.15 -23.48
N SER A 2 -2.46 11.98 -22.58
CA SER A 2 -2.84 11.53 -21.24
C SER A 2 -4.10 10.66 -21.42
N ALA A 3 -3.97 9.35 -21.20
CA ALA A 3 -5.17 8.52 -21.06
C ALA A 3 -5.93 9.13 -19.88
N THR A 4 -7.13 9.61 -20.13
CA THR A 4 -8.03 10.12 -19.09
C THR A 4 -8.47 8.90 -18.29
N GLY A 5 -7.68 8.53 -17.29
CA GLY A 5 -8.03 7.49 -16.33
C GLY A 5 -9.37 7.83 -15.65
N MET A 6 -9.96 6.85 -15.00
CA MET A 6 -11.15 7.06 -14.17
C MET A 6 -10.82 8.05 -13.05
N THR A 7 -11.72 8.96 -12.73
CA THR A 7 -11.61 9.85 -11.57
C THR A 7 -12.61 9.44 -10.50
N PHE A 8 -12.40 9.89 -9.26
CA PHE A 8 -13.38 9.67 -8.17
C PHE A 8 -14.79 10.14 -8.56
N SER A 9 -14.87 11.31 -9.20
CA SER A 9 -16.15 11.85 -9.68
C SER A 9 -16.77 11.01 -10.78
N SER A 10 -15.99 10.55 -11.77
CA SER A 10 -16.49 9.68 -12.85
C SER A 10 -16.86 8.29 -12.32
N LEU A 11 -16.10 7.75 -11.35
CA LEU A 11 -16.44 6.49 -10.68
C LEU A 11 -17.78 6.59 -9.95
N LYS A 12 -17.98 7.67 -9.18
CA LYS A 12 -19.29 7.90 -8.52
C LYS A 12 -20.43 7.96 -9.52
N GLN A 13 -20.22 8.59 -10.68
CA GLN A 13 -21.25 8.64 -11.74
C GLN A 13 -21.48 7.26 -12.35
N SER A 14 -20.44 6.52 -12.72
CA SER A 14 -20.57 5.16 -13.24
C SER A 14 -21.34 4.24 -12.27
N LEU A 15 -21.05 4.31 -10.97
CA LEU A 15 -21.74 3.51 -9.96
C LEU A 15 -23.24 3.83 -9.90
N LYS A 16 -23.65 5.09 -10.06
CA LYS A 16 -25.05 5.49 -10.16
C LYS A 16 -25.71 4.91 -11.40
N ASP A 17 -25.03 5.01 -12.53
CA ASP A 17 -25.55 4.55 -13.82
C ASP A 17 -25.72 3.02 -13.85
N TYR A 18 -24.74 2.27 -13.32
CA TYR A 18 -24.81 0.80 -13.26
C TYR A 18 -25.89 0.29 -12.29
N THR A 19 -26.12 0.99 -11.20
CA THR A 19 -27.11 0.57 -10.19
C THR A 19 -28.50 1.13 -10.45
N GLU A 20 -28.63 2.08 -11.37
CA GLU A 20 -29.89 2.83 -11.63
C GLU A 20 -30.39 3.58 -10.39
N HIS A 21 -29.50 3.77 -9.41
CA HIS A 21 -29.71 4.55 -8.18
C HIS A 21 -29.02 5.90 -8.29
N GLY A 22 -29.41 6.82 -7.45
CA GLY A 22 -28.72 8.12 -7.36
C GLY A 22 -29.52 9.27 -7.92
N SER A 23 -30.87 9.14 -7.99
CA SER A 23 -31.72 10.31 -8.08
C SER A 23 -31.46 11.24 -6.89
N SER A 24 -31.73 12.54 -7.02
CA SER A 24 -31.54 13.51 -5.94
C SER A 24 -32.33 13.17 -4.67
N SER A 25 -33.32 12.29 -4.78
CA SER A 25 -34.12 11.79 -3.64
C SER A 25 -33.46 10.63 -2.88
N ASP A 26 -32.46 9.95 -3.46
CA ASP A 26 -31.75 8.83 -2.82
C ASP A 26 -30.54 9.30 -2.00
N THR A 27 -30.83 10.14 -1.02
CA THR A 27 -29.79 10.77 -0.19
C THR A 27 -28.97 9.78 0.63
N ALA A 28 -29.56 8.63 1.02
CA ALA A 28 -28.87 7.60 1.76
C ALA A 28 -27.78 6.93 0.91
N PHE A 29 -28.10 6.56 -0.32
CA PHE A 29 -27.16 6.00 -1.27
C PHE A 29 -26.04 6.97 -1.60
N LEU A 30 -26.38 8.22 -1.95
CA LEU A 30 -25.39 9.25 -2.29
C LEU A 30 -24.39 9.52 -1.16
N ARG A 31 -24.85 9.50 0.09
CA ARG A 31 -23.99 9.68 1.27
C ARG A 31 -23.04 8.50 1.49
N GLN A 32 -23.42 7.29 1.10
CA GLN A 32 -22.63 6.08 1.31
C GLN A 32 -21.63 5.81 0.18
N LEU A 33 -21.81 6.38 -1.01
CA LEU A 33 -20.91 6.16 -2.14
C LEU A 33 -19.41 6.35 -1.81
N PRO A 34 -18.98 7.45 -1.16
CA PRO A 34 -17.57 7.61 -0.81
C PRO A 34 -17.05 6.50 0.09
N GLN A 35 -17.87 6.06 1.07
CA GLN A 35 -17.49 5.00 1.98
C GLN A 35 -17.38 3.65 1.28
N ILE A 36 -18.27 3.36 0.35
CA ILE A 36 -18.24 2.12 -0.46
C ILE A 36 -16.96 2.08 -1.30
N ILE A 37 -16.62 3.19 -1.96
CA ILE A 37 -15.38 3.31 -2.74
C ILE A 37 -14.16 3.09 -1.84
N ASN A 38 -14.08 3.77 -0.71
CA ASN A 38 -12.96 3.62 0.22
C ASN A 38 -12.85 2.19 0.78
N ASN A 39 -13.97 1.50 1.02
CA ASN A 39 -13.97 0.11 1.44
C ASN A 39 -13.45 -0.81 0.32
N ALA A 40 -13.83 -0.57 -0.93
CA ALA A 40 -13.34 -1.28 -2.08
C ALA A 40 -11.81 -1.10 -2.22
N GLU A 41 -11.30 0.14 -2.14
CA GLU A 41 -9.86 0.41 -2.19
C GLU A 41 -9.08 -0.33 -1.09
N ARG A 42 -9.61 -0.36 0.14
CA ARG A 42 -9.01 -1.08 1.27
C ARG A 42 -9.06 -2.60 1.07
N SER A 43 -10.16 -3.13 0.54
CA SER A 43 -10.31 -4.54 0.18
C SER A 43 -9.24 -4.94 -0.83
N LEU A 44 -9.12 -4.19 -1.92
CA LEU A 44 -8.12 -4.43 -2.96
C LEU A 44 -6.69 -4.35 -2.42
N ALA A 45 -6.39 -3.36 -1.59
CA ALA A 45 -5.07 -3.23 -0.96
C ALA A 45 -4.70 -4.39 -0.02
N ASN A 46 -5.69 -5.11 0.54
CA ASN A 46 -5.45 -6.29 1.36
C ASN A 46 -5.10 -7.53 0.53
N VAL A 47 -5.67 -7.64 -0.67
CA VAL A 47 -5.52 -8.80 -1.55
C VAL A 47 -4.33 -8.64 -2.48
N MET A 48 -4.08 -7.42 -2.95
CA MET A 48 -3.08 -7.14 -3.97
C MET A 48 -1.77 -6.65 -3.37
N LYS A 49 -0.67 -7.35 -3.68
CA LYS A 49 0.71 -6.88 -3.47
C LYS A 49 1.29 -6.35 -4.78
N VAL A 50 0.69 -5.33 -5.30
CA VAL A 50 1.13 -4.73 -6.57
C VAL A 50 2.22 -3.68 -6.35
N GLN A 51 3.04 -3.50 -7.38
CA GLN A 51 4.14 -2.55 -7.40
C GLN A 51 3.68 -1.11 -7.15
N GLY A 52 2.44 -0.76 -7.53
CA GLY A 52 1.85 0.56 -7.31
C GLY A 52 1.60 0.91 -5.84
N TYR A 53 1.69 -0.07 -4.94
CA TYR A 53 1.62 0.16 -3.49
C TYR A 53 2.99 0.24 -2.82
N MET A 54 4.07 0.14 -3.60
CA MET A 54 5.43 0.28 -3.08
C MET A 54 5.83 1.76 -3.07
N GLU A 55 6.28 2.22 -1.91
CA GLU A 55 6.80 3.57 -1.71
C GLU A 55 8.23 3.52 -1.18
N VAL A 56 9.06 4.42 -1.67
CA VAL A 56 10.42 4.62 -1.19
C VAL A 56 10.42 5.78 -0.21
N LEU A 57 10.64 5.48 1.05
CA LEU A 57 10.75 6.47 2.13
C LEU A 57 12.21 6.79 2.39
N THR A 58 12.53 8.08 2.47
CA THR A 58 13.85 8.56 2.84
C THR A 58 13.72 9.52 4.01
N ASN A 59 14.43 9.25 5.09
CA ASN A 59 14.44 10.10 6.28
C ASN A 59 15.73 9.86 7.07
N THR A 60 15.87 10.49 8.22
CA THR A 60 17.03 10.36 9.11
C THR A 60 16.59 9.82 10.47
N MET A 61 17.34 8.85 11.00
CA MET A 61 17.14 8.33 12.35
C MET A 61 17.53 9.37 13.39
N VAL A 62 16.89 9.31 14.55
CA VAL A 62 17.31 10.09 15.71
C VAL A 62 18.45 9.33 16.40
N ALA A 63 19.53 10.02 16.73
CA ALA A 63 20.63 9.44 17.50
C ALA A 63 20.13 8.99 18.88
N HIS A 64 20.59 7.85 19.34
CA HIS A 64 20.26 7.24 20.64
C HIS A 64 18.78 6.80 20.78
N ASP A 65 18.04 6.72 19.66
CA ASP A 65 16.67 6.20 19.64
C ASP A 65 16.58 4.92 18.77
N GLN A 66 16.03 3.85 19.33
CA GLN A 66 15.83 2.58 18.66
C GLN A 66 14.50 2.52 17.89
N ALA A 67 13.55 3.42 18.19
CA ALA A 67 12.23 3.43 17.61
C ALA A 67 12.16 4.40 16.42
N ILE A 68 11.87 3.88 15.23
CA ILE A 68 11.75 4.67 14.01
C ILE A 68 10.28 4.69 13.60
N PRO A 69 9.65 5.85 13.44
CA PRO A 69 8.24 5.93 13.08
C PRO A 69 7.98 5.39 11.68
N LYS A 70 6.95 4.57 11.54
CA LYS A 70 6.41 4.08 10.27
C LYS A 70 5.50 5.14 9.64
N PRO A 71 5.37 5.16 8.31
CA PRO A 71 4.42 6.04 7.63
C PRO A 71 2.98 5.60 7.90
N SER A 72 2.04 6.53 7.80
CA SER A 72 0.62 6.22 7.80
C SER A 72 0.28 5.24 6.67
N GLY A 73 -0.63 4.29 6.93
CA GLY A 73 -1.01 3.29 5.93
C GLY A 73 0.04 2.21 5.63
N TRP A 74 1.10 2.14 6.41
CA TRP A 74 2.10 1.08 6.29
C TRP A 74 1.46 -0.33 6.36
N ARG A 75 1.94 -1.24 5.53
CA ARG A 75 1.47 -2.63 5.45
C ARG A 75 2.59 -3.64 5.65
N ASN A 76 3.71 -3.44 4.98
CA ASN A 76 4.85 -4.35 5.05
C ASN A 76 6.13 -3.62 4.63
N THR A 77 7.26 -4.04 5.18
CA THR A 77 8.60 -3.55 4.82
C THR A 77 9.26 -4.53 3.86
N VAL A 78 9.63 -4.05 2.68
CA VAL A 78 10.34 -4.84 1.67
C VAL A 78 11.85 -4.80 1.92
N THR A 79 12.37 -3.60 2.14
CA THR A 79 13.81 -3.39 2.39
C THR A 79 13.99 -2.20 3.31
N PHE A 80 14.92 -2.31 4.23
CA PHE A 80 15.33 -1.21 5.09
C PHE A 80 16.85 -1.06 4.99
N SER A 81 17.33 0.14 4.65
CA SER A 81 18.75 0.42 4.46
C SER A 81 19.15 1.72 5.13
N ILE A 82 20.39 1.78 5.62
CA ILE A 82 20.96 2.97 6.24
C ILE A 82 22.21 3.45 5.49
N GLY A 83 22.40 4.76 5.45
CA GLY A 83 23.60 5.38 4.90
C GLY A 83 24.85 5.07 5.72
N THR A 84 26.01 5.18 5.09
CA THR A 84 27.32 4.89 5.73
C THR A 84 27.92 6.12 6.40
N GLY A 85 27.13 6.92 7.07
CA GLY A 85 27.56 8.14 7.71
C GLY A 85 26.45 9.19 7.64
N THR A 86 26.81 10.45 7.79
CA THR A 86 25.87 11.57 7.69
C THR A 86 25.50 11.94 6.25
N SER A 87 26.14 11.32 5.25
CA SER A 87 25.85 11.51 3.83
C SER A 87 25.22 10.26 3.21
N ASN A 88 24.41 10.46 2.19
CA ASN A 88 23.73 9.38 1.44
C ASN A 88 24.67 8.66 0.42
N ALA A 89 25.99 8.72 0.60
CA ALA A 89 26.96 8.25 -0.39
C ALA A 89 26.90 6.73 -0.65
N SER A 90 26.50 5.92 0.35
CA SER A 90 26.24 4.49 0.16
C SER A 90 25.25 3.97 1.21
N TYR A 91 24.40 3.03 0.80
CA TYR A 91 23.42 2.40 1.67
C TYR A 91 23.80 0.96 2.00
N LYS A 92 23.64 0.56 3.27
CA LYS A 92 23.76 -0.81 3.73
C LYS A 92 22.40 -1.33 4.17
N ILE A 93 21.99 -2.48 3.64
CA ILE A 93 20.73 -3.11 4.00
C ILE A 93 20.79 -3.66 5.43
N LEU A 94 19.81 -3.31 6.24
CA LEU A 94 19.57 -3.92 7.54
C LEU A 94 18.90 -5.28 7.37
N ARG A 95 19.24 -6.23 8.23
CA ARG A 95 18.65 -7.56 8.23
C ARG A 95 17.40 -7.57 9.10
N ALA A 96 16.29 -8.05 8.57
CA ALA A 96 15.07 -8.27 9.34
C ALA A 96 15.28 -9.38 10.39
N ARG A 97 14.87 -9.14 11.62
CA ARG A 97 14.92 -10.10 12.74
C ARG A 97 13.68 -9.91 13.63
N SER A 98 13.35 -10.95 14.42
CA SER A 98 12.32 -10.78 15.45
C SER A 98 12.82 -9.88 16.58
N TYR A 99 11.90 -9.19 17.21
CA TYR A 99 12.21 -8.28 18.32
C TYR A 99 12.92 -9.00 19.48
N GLU A 100 12.47 -10.22 19.80
CA GLU A 100 13.05 -11.04 20.87
C GLU A 100 14.53 -11.36 20.58
N LEU A 101 14.83 -11.78 19.35
CA LEU A 101 16.22 -12.07 18.95
C LEU A 101 17.09 -10.81 19.02
N MET A 102 16.55 -9.66 18.60
CA MET A 102 17.29 -8.40 18.68
C MET A 102 17.60 -8.01 20.13
N ARG A 103 16.67 -8.24 21.06
CA ARG A 103 16.89 -8.02 22.49
C ARG A 103 17.90 -9.01 23.10
N MET A 104 18.00 -10.21 22.56
CA MET A 104 19.05 -11.17 22.99
C MET A 104 20.45 -10.76 22.50
N ILE A 105 20.55 -10.23 21.28
CA ILE A 105 21.84 -9.83 20.67
C ILE A 105 22.32 -8.48 21.21
N ALA A 106 21.40 -7.54 21.39
CA ALA A 106 21.66 -6.19 21.88
C ALA A 106 20.76 -5.87 23.09
N PRO A 107 21.04 -6.47 24.27
CA PRO A 107 20.20 -6.32 25.45
C PRO A 107 20.31 -4.93 26.08
N ASP A 108 21.49 -4.29 25.97
CA ASP A 108 21.75 -2.98 26.53
C ASP A 108 21.37 -1.86 25.56
N PRO A 109 20.33 -1.07 25.84
CA PRO A 109 19.93 0.05 25.02
C PRO A 109 20.91 1.23 25.03
N THR A 110 21.86 1.24 25.99
CA THR A 110 22.88 2.29 26.10
C THR A 110 24.16 1.95 25.35
N ALA A 111 24.27 0.74 24.80
CA ALA A 111 25.37 0.35 23.91
C ALA A 111 25.11 0.91 22.51
N TYR A 112 25.71 2.05 22.24
CA TYR A 112 25.55 2.77 20.99
C TYR A 112 26.50 2.24 19.92
N ASP A 113 25.96 1.91 18.74
CA ASP A 113 26.72 1.51 17.57
C ASP A 113 25.86 1.70 16.32
N ARG A 114 26.43 1.45 15.15
CA ARG A 114 25.72 1.48 13.90
C ARG A 114 24.70 0.34 13.80
N PRO A 115 23.41 0.62 13.54
CA PRO A 115 22.40 -0.41 13.38
C PRO A 115 22.73 -1.42 12.25
N THR A 116 22.50 -2.70 12.54
CA THR A 116 22.69 -3.81 11.59
C THR A 116 21.42 -4.63 11.38
N TRP A 117 20.48 -4.55 12.30
CA TRP A 117 19.21 -5.24 12.26
C TRP A 117 18.03 -4.31 12.46
N TYR A 118 16.88 -4.71 11.93
CA TYR A 118 15.62 -4.06 12.23
C TYR A 118 14.52 -5.10 12.47
N SER A 119 13.47 -4.69 13.17
CA SER A 119 12.25 -5.46 13.41
C SER A 119 11.01 -4.61 13.15
N ASP A 120 9.93 -5.22 12.70
CA ASP A 120 8.61 -4.63 12.75
C ASP A 120 8.07 -4.73 14.18
N TYR A 121 8.43 -3.73 14.99
CA TYR A 121 8.27 -3.75 16.44
C TYR A 121 6.81 -3.63 16.87
N ASP A 122 6.12 -2.62 16.38
CA ASP A 122 4.69 -2.39 16.61
C ASP A 122 4.01 -1.82 15.35
N TYR A 123 2.74 -1.45 15.46
CA TYR A 123 1.99 -0.87 14.34
C TYR A 123 2.59 0.43 13.81
N ASN A 124 3.16 1.25 14.70
CA ASN A 124 3.63 2.60 14.38
C ASN A 124 5.15 2.70 14.21
N HIS A 125 5.93 1.71 14.68
CA HIS A 125 7.39 1.83 14.74
C HIS A 125 8.10 0.61 14.19
N TRP A 126 9.23 0.85 13.54
CA TRP A 126 10.32 -0.12 13.41
C TRP A 126 11.22 -0.02 14.62
N PHE A 127 11.82 -1.12 14.98
CA PHE A 127 12.86 -1.19 16.00
C PHE A 127 14.20 -1.51 15.34
N VAL A 128 15.27 -0.79 15.69
CA VAL A 128 16.62 -1.03 15.16
C VAL A 128 17.58 -1.40 16.27
N ALA A 129 18.57 -2.21 15.95
CA ALA A 129 19.62 -2.60 16.89
C ALA A 129 20.96 -2.81 16.16
N PRO A 130 22.09 -2.50 16.83
CA PRO A 130 22.26 -1.73 18.09
C PRO A 130 21.59 -0.35 18.06
N THR A 131 21.54 0.32 19.21
CA THR A 131 21.05 1.70 19.31
C THR A 131 21.95 2.63 18.47
N PRO A 132 21.38 3.47 17.58
CA PRO A 132 22.16 4.35 16.72
C PRO A 132 23.07 5.28 17.54
N ASP A 133 24.37 5.28 17.26
CA ASP A 133 25.35 6.19 17.85
C ASP A 133 25.26 7.62 17.30
N GLN A 134 24.68 7.78 16.11
CA GLN A 134 24.47 9.05 15.43
C GLN A 134 23.22 9.05 14.57
N ALA A 135 22.87 10.20 14.00
CA ALA A 135 21.74 10.35 13.08
C ALA A 135 22.11 9.78 11.69
N TYR A 136 21.70 8.55 11.42
CA TYR A 136 21.90 7.92 10.10
C TYR A 136 20.75 8.23 9.15
N PRO A 137 21.03 8.65 7.91
CA PRO A 137 20.00 8.68 6.87
C PRO A 137 19.58 7.24 6.55
N TYR A 138 18.28 7.03 6.38
CA TYR A 138 17.74 5.73 5.99
C TYR A 138 16.85 5.81 4.77
N GLN A 139 16.76 4.70 4.07
CA GLN A 139 15.82 4.46 2.99
C GLN A 139 15.08 3.16 3.26
N ALA A 140 13.77 3.23 3.32
CA ALA A 140 12.90 2.07 3.46
C ALA A 140 12.01 1.94 2.22
N ILE A 141 11.94 0.75 1.65
CA ILE A 141 10.95 0.40 0.63
C ILE A 141 9.84 -0.35 1.34
N VAL A 142 8.64 0.20 1.29
CA VAL A 142 7.47 -0.33 2.01
C VAL A 142 6.29 -0.51 1.07
N TYR A 143 5.41 -1.46 1.40
CA TYR A 143 4.04 -1.46 0.90
C TYR A 143 3.20 -0.56 1.80
N ARG A 144 2.53 0.41 1.18
CA ARG A 144 1.68 1.37 1.85
C ARG A 144 0.31 1.42 1.18
N LEU A 145 -0.74 1.58 1.97
CA LEU A 145 -2.05 1.92 1.42
C LEU A 145 -1.95 3.32 0.77
N PRO A 146 -2.27 3.47 -0.52
CA PRO A 146 -2.27 4.79 -1.15
C PRO A 146 -3.30 5.70 -0.50
N ASP A 147 -3.15 6.99 -0.72
CA ASP A 147 -4.15 7.96 -0.27
C ASP A 147 -5.47 7.65 -0.96
N LEU A 148 -6.52 7.45 -0.14
CA LEU A 148 -7.84 7.04 -0.61
C LEU A 148 -8.46 8.12 -1.49
N LEU A 149 -9.29 7.70 -2.44
CA LEU A 149 -10.05 8.59 -3.29
C LEU A 149 -11.00 9.46 -2.48
N SER A 150 -11.04 10.72 -2.83
CA SER A 150 -11.89 11.74 -2.21
C SER A 150 -12.15 12.90 -3.17
N ASP A 151 -12.96 13.87 -2.76
CA ASP A 151 -13.18 15.06 -3.58
C ASP A 151 -11.90 15.91 -3.77
N SER A 152 -10.92 15.80 -2.86
CA SER A 152 -9.59 16.42 -2.98
C SER A 152 -8.53 15.53 -3.63
N ASN A 153 -8.73 14.21 -3.65
CA ASN A 153 -7.86 13.22 -4.28
C ASN A 153 -8.64 12.42 -5.34
N GLN A 154 -8.64 12.90 -6.57
CA GLN A 154 -9.49 12.40 -7.64
C GLN A 154 -8.94 11.15 -8.33
N THR A 155 -7.64 10.88 -8.25
CA THR A 155 -6.97 9.78 -8.97
C THR A 155 -5.94 9.10 -8.10
N ASN A 156 -5.75 7.81 -8.29
CA ASN A 156 -4.66 7.05 -7.70
C ASN A 156 -4.30 5.88 -8.62
N TYR A 157 -3.38 5.02 -8.19
CA TYR A 157 -2.93 3.86 -8.95
C TYR A 157 -4.08 2.98 -9.50
N LEU A 158 -5.15 2.77 -8.71
CA LEU A 158 -6.28 1.93 -9.12
C LEU A 158 -7.08 2.57 -10.25
N THR A 159 -7.33 3.87 -10.16
CA THR A 159 -8.06 4.61 -11.19
C THR A 159 -7.31 4.73 -12.51
N ASP A 160 -5.97 4.74 -12.45
CA ASP A 160 -5.13 4.93 -13.63
C ASP A 160 -4.86 3.62 -14.37
N LEU A 161 -4.62 2.53 -13.65
CA LEU A 161 -4.17 1.26 -14.24
C LEU A 161 -5.21 0.15 -14.21
N VAL A 162 -6.12 0.14 -13.25
CA VAL A 162 -7.11 -0.95 -13.09
C VAL A 162 -8.52 -0.42 -12.80
N PRO A 163 -9.02 0.56 -13.59
CA PRO A 163 -10.29 1.23 -13.31
C PRO A 163 -11.49 0.27 -13.30
N ASN A 164 -11.53 -0.70 -14.20
CA ASN A 164 -12.62 -1.68 -14.26
C ASN A 164 -12.66 -2.57 -13.02
N PHE A 165 -11.49 -3.00 -12.55
CA PHE A 165 -11.40 -3.80 -11.34
C PHE A 165 -11.95 -3.04 -10.12
N LEU A 166 -11.56 -1.76 -9.97
CA LEU A 166 -12.08 -0.90 -8.91
C LEU A 166 -13.60 -0.72 -9.04
N LEU A 167 -14.12 -0.50 -10.25
CA LEU A 167 -15.55 -0.36 -10.50
C LEU A 167 -16.34 -1.60 -10.07
N PHE A 168 -15.91 -2.79 -10.51
CA PHE A 168 -16.60 -4.04 -10.17
C PHE A 168 -16.46 -4.42 -8.70
N GLU A 169 -15.35 -4.10 -8.05
CA GLU A 169 -15.20 -4.25 -6.59
C GLU A 169 -16.18 -3.33 -5.85
N CYS A 170 -16.33 -2.07 -6.29
CA CYS A 170 -17.32 -1.17 -5.70
C CYS A 170 -18.75 -1.71 -5.89
N LEU A 171 -19.11 -2.19 -7.08
CA LEU A 171 -20.43 -2.76 -7.35
C LEU A 171 -20.71 -3.98 -6.47
N THR A 172 -19.73 -4.87 -6.26
CA THR A 172 -19.86 -6.00 -5.34
C THR A 172 -20.05 -5.58 -3.89
N ASN A 173 -19.38 -4.53 -3.45
CA ASN A 173 -19.51 -3.98 -2.10
C ASN A 173 -20.84 -3.24 -1.87
N MET A 174 -21.62 -2.99 -2.94
CA MET A 174 -22.95 -2.39 -2.85
C MET A 174 -24.08 -3.41 -2.55
N GLU A 175 -23.79 -4.71 -2.50
CA GLU A 175 -24.79 -5.76 -2.27
C GLU A 175 -25.76 -5.46 -1.11
N PRO A 176 -25.32 -4.93 0.07
CA PRO A 176 -26.21 -4.60 1.16
C PRO A 176 -27.26 -3.51 0.83
N PHE A 177 -26.96 -2.64 -0.16
CA PHE A 177 -27.86 -1.58 -0.62
C PHE A 177 -28.83 -2.06 -1.69
N LEU A 178 -28.37 -2.96 -2.59
CA LEU A 178 -29.10 -3.37 -3.77
C LEU A 178 -30.12 -4.50 -3.52
N ARG A 179 -30.16 -5.08 -2.33
CA ARG A 179 -31.12 -6.08 -1.85
C ARG A 179 -31.45 -7.17 -2.90
N ASN A 180 -30.49 -8.04 -3.19
CA ASN A 180 -30.66 -9.15 -4.14
C ASN A 180 -30.76 -8.69 -5.63
N ASP A 181 -29.93 -7.79 -6.07
CA ASP A 181 -29.81 -7.45 -7.49
C ASP A 181 -29.39 -8.69 -8.30
N ALA A 182 -30.18 -9.06 -9.29
CA ALA A 182 -29.92 -10.21 -10.16
C ALA A 182 -28.60 -10.10 -10.93
N ARG A 183 -28.01 -8.92 -11.04
CA ARG A 183 -26.72 -8.62 -11.71
C ARG A 183 -25.51 -8.93 -10.85
N MET A 184 -25.67 -9.15 -9.55
CA MET A 184 -24.58 -9.41 -8.62
C MET A 184 -23.63 -10.56 -9.02
N PRO A 185 -24.13 -11.74 -9.44
CA PRO A 185 -23.24 -12.82 -9.86
C PRO A 185 -22.35 -12.43 -11.04
N MET A 186 -22.90 -11.69 -12.00
CA MET A 186 -22.18 -11.19 -13.17
C MET A 186 -21.09 -10.19 -12.78
N TRP A 187 -21.36 -9.27 -11.86
CA TRP A 187 -20.35 -8.31 -11.39
C TRP A 187 -19.24 -9.00 -10.61
N LYS A 188 -19.55 -10.04 -9.82
CA LYS A 188 -18.56 -10.87 -9.14
C LYS A 188 -17.66 -11.61 -10.12
N GLU A 189 -18.22 -12.18 -11.18
CA GLU A 189 -17.46 -12.85 -12.23
C GLU A 189 -16.53 -11.87 -12.95
N MET A 190 -17.04 -10.71 -13.37
CA MET A 190 -16.24 -9.67 -14.03
C MET A 190 -15.10 -9.17 -13.13
N ARG A 191 -15.36 -8.98 -11.84
CA ARG A 191 -14.31 -8.64 -10.86
C ARG A 191 -13.24 -9.71 -10.79
N ASP A 192 -13.61 -10.98 -10.70
CA ASP A 192 -12.68 -12.10 -10.56
C ASP A 192 -11.83 -12.29 -11.82
N ASP A 193 -12.37 -12.02 -12.99
CA ASP A 193 -11.62 -12.06 -14.25
C ASP A 193 -10.63 -10.90 -14.37
N GLU A 194 -11.01 -9.69 -13.98
CA GLU A 194 -10.09 -8.55 -13.88
C GLU A 194 -8.98 -8.81 -12.86
N PHE A 195 -9.30 -9.41 -11.71
CA PHE A 195 -8.30 -9.80 -10.71
C PHE A 195 -7.26 -10.74 -11.28
N LYS A 196 -7.69 -11.81 -11.98
CA LYS A 196 -6.76 -12.77 -12.62
C LYS A 196 -5.85 -12.08 -13.64
N ALA A 197 -6.40 -11.14 -14.42
CA ALA A 197 -5.62 -10.41 -15.42
C ALA A 197 -4.54 -9.53 -14.78
N VAL A 198 -4.87 -8.84 -13.68
CA VAL A 198 -3.93 -7.98 -12.95
C VAL A 198 -2.86 -8.81 -12.24
N ASP A 199 -3.24 -9.87 -11.53
CA ASP A 199 -2.31 -10.77 -10.83
C ASP A 199 -1.31 -11.39 -11.81
N PHE A 200 -1.78 -11.84 -12.96
CA PHE A 200 -0.92 -12.38 -14.01
C PHE A 200 0.09 -11.36 -14.54
N GLN A 201 -0.29 -10.10 -14.71
CA GLN A 201 0.63 -9.04 -15.14
C GLN A 201 1.69 -8.73 -14.09
N GLU A 202 1.32 -8.67 -12.82
CA GLU A 202 2.26 -8.40 -11.72
C GLU A 202 3.25 -9.56 -11.51
N VAL A 203 2.78 -10.81 -11.61
CA VAL A 203 3.66 -12.00 -11.57
C VAL A 203 4.67 -11.95 -12.72
N ARG A 204 4.26 -11.59 -13.94
CA ARG A 204 5.18 -11.43 -15.08
C ARG A 204 6.23 -10.35 -14.83
N LYS A 205 5.82 -9.18 -14.35
CA LYS A 205 6.77 -8.09 -14.02
C LYS A 205 7.81 -8.54 -12.98
N MET A 206 7.39 -9.32 -11.98
CA MET A 206 8.30 -9.87 -10.97
C MET A 206 9.27 -10.91 -11.57
N ALA A 207 8.77 -11.79 -12.45
CA ALA A 207 9.59 -12.79 -13.12
C ALA A 207 10.65 -12.15 -14.04
N ASP A 208 10.28 -11.15 -14.83
CA ASP A 208 11.18 -10.43 -15.71
C ASP A 208 12.30 -9.73 -14.92
N ARG A 209 12.00 -9.18 -13.75
CA ARG A 209 13.00 -8.60 -12.84
C ARG A 209 13.97 -9.65 -12.29
N ALA A 210 13.51 -10.87 -12.04
CA ALA A 210 14.35 -11.96 -11.54
C ALA A 210 15.33 -12.45 -12.63
N GLN A 211 14.90 -12.51 -13.89
CA GLN A 211 15.73 -12.92 -15.01
C GLN A 211 16.86 -11.91 -15.31
N THR A 212 16.60 -10.61 -15.18
CA THR A 212 17.62 -9.56 -15.41
C THR A 212 18.76 -9.61 -14.38
N ARG A 213 18.57 -10.28 -13.24
CA ARG A 213 19.61 -10.46 -12.20
C ARG A 213 20.57 -11.61 -12.47
N THR A 214 20.31 -12.46 -13.45
CA THR A 214 21.12 -13.66 -13.73
C THR A 214 22.18 -13.42 -14.82
N VAL A 215 22.29 -12.21 -15.35
CA VAL A 215 23.19 -11.84 -16.45
C VAL A 215 24.20 -10.76 -16.00
N VAL A 216 24.86 -10.99 -14.85
CA VAL A 216 26.12 -10.28 -14.49
C VAL A 216 27.04 -11.24 -13.77
#